data_1d4347889ed1df4a83251696f6024522
#
_entry.id   1d4347889ed1df4a83251696f6024522
#
_cell.length_a   1.000
_cell.length_b   1.000
_cell.length_c   1.000
_cell.angle_alpha   90.00
_cell.angle_beta   90.00
_cell.angle_gamma   90.00
#
_symmetry.space_group_name_H-M   'P 1'
#
loop_
_entity.id
_entity.type
_entity.pdbx_description
1 polymer ?
#
loop_
_entity_poly.entity_id
_entity_poly.type
_entity_poly.pdbx_seq_one_letter_code
_entity_poly.pdbx_strand_id
1 'polypeptide(L)'
;MFYRLDSTRVTLREYWWGTRSPLVVFGWLAKWLRIRLPGSVDDPNVEWLAPFRVAPGDLPAEARSKFHALHDSIEAIGFRSPVCYWVHDTQHQTDIYQAAYVHQSGQAFAKLHCRIWRLPRPPRQYFFPMFLTRFTDGSHLVSTAGRRDILAPPGCRENRLVGAAPVVLW
;
A
#
# COMPACT_ATOMS: atom_id res chain seq x y z
N MET A 1 8.21 12.56 -3.37
CA MET A 1 8.15 13.12 -2.00
C MET A 1 7.62 12.01 -1.10
N PHE A 2 8.45 11.49 -0.20
CA PHE A 2 8.05 10.43 0.71
C PHE A 2 7.79 11.06 2.07
N TYR A 3 6.67 10.70 2.69
CA TYR A 3 6.33 11.17 4.02
C TYR A 3 6.86 10.17 5.05
N ARG A 4 7.66 10.64 5.97
CA ARG A 4 8.02 9.86 7.15
C ARG A 4 6.81 9.83 8.07
N LEU A 5 6.34 8.62 8.40
CA LEU A 5 5.31 8.46 9.39
C LEU A 5 5.84 8.93 10.75
N ASP A 6 5.33 10.03 11.25
CA ASP A 6 5.62 10.44 12.63
C ASP A 6 4.77 9.58 13.56
N SER A 7 5.31 8.42 13.92
CA SER A 7 4.65 7.50 14.84
C SER A 7 4.31 8.14 16.19
N THR A 8 4.92 9.30 16.54
CA THR A 8 4.62 10.00 17.80
C THR A 8 3.22 10.64 17.78
N ARG A 9 2.64 10.89 16.62
CA ARG A 9 1.32 11.52 16.46
C ARG A 9 0.19 10.53 16.27
N VAL A 10 0.47 9.25 16.14
CA VAL A 10 -0.56 8.20 15.98
C VAL A 10 -1.32 8.03 17.29
N THR A 11 -2.63 8.17 17.26
CA THR A 11 -3.49 8.04 18.44
C THR A 11 -3.65 6.57 18.85
N LEU A 12 -4.05 6.32 20.11
CA LEU A 12 -4.36 4.97 20.59
C LEU A 12 -5.46 4.29 19.73
N ARG A 13 -6.43 5.09 19.27
CA ARG A 13 -7.52 4.62 18.42
C ARG A 13 -6.98 4.10 17.07
N GLU A 14 -6.04 4.80 16.45
CA GLU A 14 -5.40 4.41 15.20
C GLU A 14 -4.56 3.14 15.39
N TYR A 15 -3.81 3.05 16.48
CA TYR A 15 -3.08 1.82 16.85
C TYR A 15 -4.04 0.64 17.02
N TRP A 16 -5.16 0.85 17.72
CA TRP A 16 -6.17 -0.19 17.92
C TRP A 16 -6.77 -0.69 16.61
N TRP A 17 -7.08 0.22 15.70
CA TRP A 17 -7.64 -0.14 14.39
C TRP A 17 -6.64 -0.89 13.50
N GLY A 18 -5.34 -0.58 13.59
CA GLY A 18 -4.30 -1.24 12.83
C GLY A 18 -4.02 -2.68 13.28
N THR A 19 -4.02 -2.93 14.59
CA THR A 19 -3.57 -4.22 15.15
C THR A 19 -4.69 -5.07 15.71
N ARG A 20 -5.80 -4.46 16.15
CA ARG A 20 -6.94 -5.09 16.86
C ARG A 20 -6.51 -5.99 18.03
N SER A 21 -5.39 -5.70 18.64
CA SER A 21 -4.84 -6.45 19.76
C SER A 21 -4.82 -5.61 21.03
N PRO A 22 -5.22 -6.14 22.19
CA PRO A 22 -5.12 -5.40 23.47
C PRO A 22 -3.68 -5.02 23.82
N LEU A 23 -2.68 -5.72 23.29
CA LEU A 23 -1.26 -5.42 23.47
C LEU A 23 -0.87 -4.07 22.83
N VAL A 24 -1.72 -3.52 22.00
CA VAL A 24 -1.51 -2.20 21.38
C VAL A 24 -1.37 -1.07 22.40
N VAL A 25 -2.00 -1.21 23.56
CA VAL A 25 -1.90 -0.23 24.66
C VAL A 25 -0.44 -0.15 25.14
N PHE A 26 0.23 -1.28 25.29
CA PHE A 26 1.64 -1.31 25.67
C PHE A 26 2.54 -0.70 24.60
N GLY A 27 2.28 -1.01 23.33
CA GLY A 27 3.00 -0.38 22.21
C GLY A 27 2.82 1.14 22.17
N TRP A 28 1.59 1.61 22.43
CA TRP A 28 1.29 3.03 22.48
C TRP A 28 1.94 3.72 23.70
N LEU A 29 1.93 3.09 24.88
CA LEU A 29 2.62 3.59 26.08
C LEU A 29 4.15 3.62 25.90
N ALA A 30 4.73 2.55 25.34
CA ALA A 30 6.16 2.48 25.04
C ALA A 30 6.59 3.63 24.10
N LYS A 31 5.77 3.95 23.10
CA LYS A 31 5.96 5.09 22.24
C LYS A 31 5.94 6.42 23.01
N TRP A 32 4.98 6.59 23.92
CA TRP A 32 4.86 7.78 24.75
C TRP A 32 6.09 7.99 25.65
N LEU A 33 6.66 6.88 26.12
CA LEU A 33 7.90 6.84 26.88
C LEU A 33 9.15 6.91 25.98
N ARG A 34 9.01 7.10 24.66
CA ARG A 34 10.09 7.13 23.66
C ARG A 34 10.96 5.87 23.67
N ILE A 35 10.41 4.74 24.10
CA ILE A 35 11.09 3.44 24.03
C ILE A 35 11.09 3.00 22.56
N ARG A 36 12.27 2.76 22.00
CA ARG A 36 12.40 2.21 20.64
C ARG A 36 11.94 0.75 20.66
N LEU A 37 10.82 0.47 19.99
CA LEU A 37 10.36 -0.89 19.79
C LEU A 37 11.12 -1.52 18.61
N PRO A 38 11.61 -2.77 18.75
CA PRO A 38 12.23 -3.48 17.63
C PRO A 38 11.20 -3.68 16.51
N GLY A 39 11.58 -3.41 15.28
CA GLY A 39 10.75 -3.64 14.09
C GLY A 39 10.13 -2.39 13.44
N SER A 40 10.24 -1.19 14.04
CA SER A 40 9.85 0.06 13.37
C SER A 40 11.02 0.67 12.61
N VAL A 41 11.42 0.05 11.52
CA VAL A 41 12.36 0.66 10.58
C VAL A 41 11.54 1.37 9.51
N ASP A 42 11.25 2.65 9.73
CA ASP A 42 10.81 3.55 8.67
C ASP A 42 12.06 3.99 7.90
N ASP A 43 12.48 3.22 6.91
CA ASP A 43 13.48 3.69 5.97
C ASP A 43 12.78 4.57 4.92
N PRO A 44 13.05 5.89 4.90
CA PRO A 44 12.47 6.79 3.92
C PRO A 44 13.07 6.58 2.53
N ASN A 45 14.05 5.70 2.40
CA ASN A 45 14.73 5.46 1.14
C ASN A 45 13.96 4.43 0.31
N VAL A 46 13.47 4.84 -0.87
CA VAL A 46 12.80 3.93 -1.83
C VAL A 46 13.72 2.82 -2.31
N GLU A 47 15.02 2.99 -2.17
CA GLU A 47 16.02 1.98 -2.53
C GLU A 47 15.85 0.66 -1.76
N TRP A 48 15.21 0.67 -0.58
CA TRP A 48 14.91 -0.57 0.14
C TRP A 48 13.99 -1.51 -0.64
N LEU A 49 13.18 -0.99 -1.58
CA LEU A 49 12.33 -1.81 -2.45
C LEU A 49 13.10 -2.42 -3.63
N ALA A 50 14.27 -1.87 -3.98
CA ALA A 50 15.03 -2.34 -5.13
C ALA A 50 15.35 -3.85 -5.11
N PRO A 51 15.73 -4.46 -3.97
CA PRO A 51 15.97 -5.90 -3.89
C PRO A 51 14.73 -6.76 -4.12
N PHE A 52 13.53 -6.20 -3.96
CA PHE A 52 12.25 -6.90 -4.10
C PHE A 52 11.63 -6.72 -5.48
N ARG A 53 12.32 -6.01 -6.38
CA ARG A 53 11.85 -5.83 -7.74
C ARG A 53 11.94 -7.16 -8.49
N VAL A 54 10.84 -7.50 -9.15
CA VAL A 54 10.73 -8.74 -9.93
C VAL A 54 10.20 -8.44 -11.33
N ALA A 55 10.51 -9.30 -12.30
CA ALA A 55 9.87 -9.18 -13.59
C ALA A 55 8.38 -9.58 -13.49
N PRO A 56 7.49 -8.99 -14.31
CA PRO A 56 6.06 -9.35 -14.28
C PRO A 56 5.80 -10.85 -14.46
N GLY A 57 6.65 -11.55 -15.23
CA GLY A 57 6.58 -12.99 -15.43
C GLY A 57 6.94 -13.84 -14.22
N ASP A 58 7.71 -13.30 -13.28
CA ASP A 58 8.17 -13.99 -12.08
C ASP A 58 7.14 -13.93 -10.93
N LEU A 59 6.09 -13.14 -11.10
CA LEU A 59 5.00 -13.10 -10.14
C LEU A 59 4.27 -14.45 -10.11
N PRO A 60 3.86 -14.95 -8.93
CA PRO A 60 3.03 -16.13 -8.80
C PRO A 60 1.73 -15.99 -9.59
N ALA A 61 1.22 -17.11 -10.12
CA ALA A 61 0.00 -17.13 -10.92
C ALA A 61 -1.19 -16.44 -10.25
N GLU A 62 -1.31 -16.56 -8.91
CA GLU A 62 -2.36 -15.94 -8.08
C GLU A 62 -2.37 -14.41 -8.18
N ALA A 63 -1.19 -13.77 -8.15
CA ALA A 63 -1.06 -12.32 -8.26
C ALA A 63 -1.06 -11.87 -9.72
N ARG A 64 -0.36 -12.61 -10.60
CA ARG A 64 -0.22 -12.31 -12.04
C ARG A 64 -1.57 -12.27 -12.74
N SER A 65 -2.46 -13.25 -12.52
CA SER A 65 -3.78 -13.28 -13.15
C SER A 65 -4.62 -12.05 -12.78
N LYS A 66 -4.54 -11.58 -11.53
CA LYS A 66 -5.27 -10.38 -11.08
C LYS A 66 -4.70 -9.09 -11.62
N PHE A 67 -3.37 -9.00 -11.70
CA PHE A 67 -2.71 -7.84 -12.27
C PHE A 67 -2.99 -7.75 -13.77
N HIS A 68 -2.93 -8.88 -14.47
CA HIS A 68 -3.23 -8.94 -15.90
C HIS A 68 -4.68 -8.52 -16.18
N ALA A 69 -5.64 -8.97 -15.38
CA ALA A 69 -7.05 -8.61 -15.56
C ALA A 69 -7.33 -7.10 -15.46
N LEU A 70 -6.47 -6.32 -14.78
CA LEU A 70 -6.62 -4.87 -14.66
C LEU A 70 -5.61 -4.08 -15.48
N HIS A 71 -4.58 -4.73 -15.99
CA HIS A 71 -3.49 -4.10 -16.73
C HIS A 71 -4.02 -3.27 -17.91
N ASP A 72 -4.79 -3.90 -18.78
CA ASP A 72 -5.36 -3.25 -19.97
C ASP A 72 -6.25 -2.04 -19.61
N SER A 73 -7.03 -2.16 -18.53
CA SER A 73 -7.87 -1.07 -18.03
C SER A 73 -7.04 0.12 -17.53
N ILE A 74 -5.91 -0.15 -16.91
CA ILE A 74 -4.99 0.87 -16.38
C ILE A 74 -4.22 1.52 -17.53
N GLU A 75 -3.79 0.75 -18.51
CA GLU A 75 -3.13 1.28 -19.71
C GLU A 75 -4.08 2.12 -20.56
N ALA A 76 -5.34 1.71 -20.70
CA ALA A 76 -6.36 2.45 -21.45
C ALA A 76 -6.61 3.87 -20.91
N ILE A 77 -6.38 4.09 -19.61
CA ILE A 77 -6.49 5.42 -18.97
C ILE A 77 -5.14 6.14 -18.86
N GLY A 78 -4.11 5.71 -19.59
CA GLY A 78 -2.85 6.43 -19.82
C GLY A 78 -1.72 6.09 -18.86
N PHE A 79 -1.84 5.06 -18.02
CA PHE A 79 -0.74 4.59 -17.18
C PHE A 79 0.13 3.58 -17.92
N ARG A 80 1.42 3.60 -17.66
CA ARG A 80 2.41 2.79 -18.41
C ARG A 80 3.50 2.24 -17.49
N SER A 81 4.24 1.27 -18.04
CA SER A 81 5.50 0.74 -17.50
C SER A 81 5.40 0.25 -16.06
N PRO A 82 4.64 -0.84 -15.79
CA PRO A 82 4.54 -1.36 -14.45
C PRO A 82 5.90 -1.83 -13.94
N VAL A 83 6.24 -1.42 -12.72
CA VAL A 83 7.33 -2.00 -11.95
C VAL A 83 6.71 -2.91 -10.91
N CYS A 84 7.09 -4.19 -10.94
CA CYS A 84 6.55 -5.18 -10.03
C CYS A 84 7.49 -5.41 -8.84
N TYR A 85 6.88 -5.66 -7.68
CA TYR A 85 7.58 -5.96 -6.44
C TYR A 85 6.95 -7.17 -5.77
N TRP A 86 7.78 -8.00 -5.15
CA TRP A 86 7.36 -9.10 -4.29
C TRP A 86 8.13 -9.02 -2.98
N VAL A 87 7.40 -8.82 -1.89
CA VAL A 87 7.93 -8.81 -0.52
C VAL A 87 7.35 -9.97 0.25
N HIS A 88 8.20 -10.81 0.81
CA HIS A 88 7.79 -11.90 1.69
C HIS A 88 8.02 -11.49 3.15
N ASP A 89 6.93 -11.31 3.88
CA ASP A 89 6.96 -11.05 5.32
C ASP A 89 6.92 -12.37 6.07
N THR A 90 8.09 -12.84 6.51
CA THR A 90 8.23 -14.11 7.23
C THR A 90 7.58 -14.09 8.60
N GLN A 91 7.53 -12.94 9.27
CA GLN A 91 6.96 -12.83 10.61
C GLN A 91 5.44 -13.04 10.60
N HIS A 92 4.77 -12.46 9.61
CA HIS A 92 3.32 -12.55 9.48
C HIS A 92 2.86 -13.60 8.46
N GLN A 93 3.79 -14.38 7.90
CA GLN A 93 3.49 -15.36 6.84
C GLN A 93 2.65 -14.74 5.72
N THR A 94 3.11 -13.58 5.25
CA THR A 94 2.35 -12.76 4.31
C THR A 94 3.20 -12.48 3.08
N ASP A 95 2.64 -12.72 1.90
CA ASP A 95 3.21 -12.29 0.64
C ASP A 95 2.53 -11.00 0.17
N ILE A 96 3.33 -10.02 -0.19
CA ILE A 96 2.86 -8.74 -0.71
C ILE A 96 3.38 -8.59 -2.14
N TYR A 97 2.46 -8.50 -3.09
CA TYR A 97 2.75 -8.26 -4.49
C TYR A 97 2.22 -6.89 -4.88
N GLN A 98 3.01 -6.13 -5.61
CA GLN A 98 2.64 -4.80 -6.07
C GLN A 98 3.05 -4.61 -7.52
N ALA A 99 2.19 -3.94 -8.30
CA ALA A 99 2.55 -3.40 -9.61
C ALA A 99 2.30 -1.90 -9.57
N ALA A 100 3.36 -1.12 -9.77
CA ALA A 100 3.32 0.34 -9.74
C ALA A 100 3.43 0.88 -11.16
N TYR A 101 2.54 1.78 -11.52
CA TYR A 101 2.44 2.41 -12.84
C TYR A 101 2.60 3.92 -12.71
N VAL A 102 3.08 4.55 -13.77
CA VAL A 102 3.16 6.01 -13.89
C VAL A 102 2.26 6.47 -15.02
N HIS A 103 1.43 7.46 -14.78
CA HIS A 103 0.63 8.09 -15.83
C HIS A 103 1.53 8.90 -16.77
N GLN A 104 1.16 8.95 -18.06
CA GLN A 104 1.94 9.66 -19.08
C GLN A 104 2.16 11.15 -18.77
N SER A 105 1.31 11.78 -17.97
CA SER A 105 1.50 13.16 -17.51
C SER A 105 2.60 13.33 -16.46
N GLY A 106 3.09 12.25 -15.85
CA GLY A 106 4.01 12.30 -14.72
C GLY A 106 3.40 12.80 -13.39
N GLN A 107 2.12 13.19 -13.38
CA GLN A 107 1.44 13.76 -12.20
C GLN A 107 0.63 12.73 -11.41
N ALA A 108 0.46 11.53 -11.95
CA ALA A 108 -0.30 10.49 -11.29
C ALA A 108 0.39 9.14 -11.33
N PHE A 109 0.10 8.35 -10.32
CA PHE A 109 0.62 7.01 -10.11
C PHE A 109 -0.52 6.06 -9.83
N ALA A 110 -0.44 4.84 -10.34
CA ALA A 110 -1.36 3.77 -9.99
C ALA A 110 -0.58 2.63 -9.32
N LYS A 111 -1.21 1.96 -8.37
CA LYS A 111 -0.66 0.79 -7.71
C LYS A 111 -1.73 -0.29 -7.63
N LEU A 112 -1.43 -1.46 -8.16
CA LEU A 112 -2.16 -2.68 -7.85
C LEU A 112 -1.50 -3.33 -6.65
N HIS A 113 -2.25 -3.60 -5.62
CA HIS A 113 -1.78 -4.22 -4.39
C HIS A 113 -2.49 -5.53 -4.16
N CYS A 114 -1.71 -6.61 -4.02
CA CYS A 114 -2.19 -7.94 -3.68
C CYS A 114 -1.46 -8.42 -2.43
N ARG A 115 -2.19 -8.71 -1.38
CA ARG A 115 -1.68 -9.25 -0.13
C ARG A 115 -2.28 -10.62 0.13
N ILE A 116 -1.44 -11.61 0.38
CA ILE A 116 -1.85 -12.98 0.64
C ILE A 116 -1.33 -13.39 2.01
N TRP A 117 -2.23 -13.63 2.94
CA TRP A 117 -1.90 -14.23 4.24
C TRP A 117 -1.93 -15.74 4.08
N ARG A 118 -0.81 -16.39 4.35
CA ARG A 118 -0.69 -17.86 4.29
C ARG A 118 -1.32 -18.55 5.50
N LEU A 119 -1.45 -17.81 6.60
CA LEU A 119 -2.14 -18.24 7.82
C LEU A 119 -3.22 -17.22 8.20
N PRO A 120 -4.42 -17.62 8.74
CA PRO A 120 -4.85 -19.02 8.92
C PRO A 120 -5.20 -19.72 7.60
N ARG A 121 -5.39 -21.01 7.64
CA ARG A 121 -5.89 -21.79 6.49
C ARG A 121 -7.41 -21.78 6.47
N PRO A 122 -8.08 -21.57 5.29
CA PRO A 122 -7.48 -21.29 3.98
C PRO A 122 -6.82 -19.90 3.90
N PRO A 123 -5.86 -19.69 2.99
CA PRO A 123 -5.21 -18.40 2.79
C PRO A 123 -6.22 -17.29 2.52
N ARG A 124 -6.01 -16.12 3.12
CA ARG A 124 -6.82 -14.93 2.86
C ARG A 124 -6.10 -14.05 1.87
N GLN A 125 -6.85 -13.52 0.93
CA GLN A 125 -6.33 -12.63 -0.07
C GLN A 125 -7.04 -11.29 -0.03
N TYR A 126 -6.27 -10.23 -0.18
CA TYR A 126 -6.76 -8.87 -0.32
C TYR A 126 -6.13 -8.22 -1.54
N PHE A 127 -6.96 -7.75 -2.45
CA PHE A 127 -6.53 -7.14 -3.69
C PHE A 127 -7.30 -5.86 -3.95
N PHE A 128 -6.60 -4.79 -4.33
CA PHE A 128 -7.22 -3.52 -4.67
C PHE A 128 -6.32 -2.64 -5.53
N PRO A 129 -6.89 -1.86 -6.45
CA PRO A 129 -6.24 -0.76 -7.12
C PRO A 129 -6.23 0.48 -6.23
N MET A 130 -5.20 1.31 -6.41
CA MET A 130 -5.05 2.60 -5.78
C MET A 130 -4.47 3.57 -6.80
N PHE A 131 -4.98 4.79 -6.85
CA PHE A 131 -4.45 5.87 -7.65
C PHE A 131 -4.04 7.03 -6.75
N LEU A 132 -2.91 7.63 -7.05
CA LEU A 132 -2.39 8.81 -6.40
C LEU A 132 -2.25 9.92 -7.46
N THR A 133 -2.98 11.00 -7.31
CA THR A 133 -2.84 12.19 -8.14
C THR A 133 -2.19 13.30 -7.33
N ARG A 134 -1.17 13.92 -7.89
CA ARG A 134 -0.50 15.08 -7.31
C ARG A 134 -0.97 16.34 -8.02
N PHE A 135 -1.48 17.29 -7.27
CA PHE A 135 -1.90 18.59 -7.78
C PHE A 135 -0.74 19.59 -7.76
N THR A 136 -0.86 20.66 -8.53
CA THR A 136 0.15 21.71 -8.65
C THR A 136 0.35 22.52 -7.38
N ASP A 137 -0.66 22.57 -6.50
CA ASP A 137 -0.60 23.18 -5.18
C ASP A 137 0.11 22.31 -4.13
N GLY A 138 0.62 21.13 -4.53
CA GLY A 138 1.27 20.18 -3.66
C GLY A 138 0.33 19.27 -2.88
N SER A 139 -0.99 19.45 -2.99
CA SER A 139 -1.95 18.51 -2.41
C SER A 139 -2.00 17.20 -3.21
N HIS A 140 -2.56 16.17 -2.59
CA HIS A 140 -2.66 14.83 -3.17
C HIS A 140 -4.09 14.30 -3.03
N LEU A 141 -4.54 13.57 -4.05
CA LEU A 141 -5.75 12.77 -4.00
C LEU A 141 -5.38 11.29 -4.10
N VAL A 142 -5.82 10.50 -3.14
CA VAL A 142 -5.75 9.04 -3.20
C VAL A 142 -7.15 8.51 -3.48
N SER A 143 -7.32 7.85 -4.62
CA SER A 143 -8.52 7.10 -4.96
C SER A 143 -8.24 5.61 -4.80
N THR A 144 -9.04 4.88 -4.03
CA THR A 144 -8.79 3.46 -3.77
C THR A 144 -10.06 2.64 -3.66
N ALA A 145 -10.00 1.39 -4.16
CA ALA A 145 -11.01 0.37 -3.91
C ALA A 145 -10.73 -0.42 -2.62
N GLY A 146 -9.64 -0.12 -1.94
CA GLY A 146 -9.24 -0.79 -0.71
C GLY A 146 -10.07 -0.41 0.51
N ARG A 147 -9.91 -1.18 1.57
CA ARG A 147 -10.43 -0.83 2.90
C ARG A 147 -9.60 0.32 3.48
N ARG A 148 -10.17 1.01 4.47
CA ARG A 148 -9.59 2.20 5.07
C ARG A 148 -8.13 1.97 5.50
N ASP A 149 -7.21 2.68 4.88
CA ASP A 149 -5.89 2.89 5.44
C ASP A 149 -5.97 4.07 6.42
N ILE A 150 -5.43 3.89 7.61
CA ILE A 150 -5.72 4.77 8.75
C ILE A 150 -4.84 6.01 8.71
N LEU A 151 -3.83 5.99 7.84
CA LEU A 151 -2.74 6.95 7.86
C LEU A 151 -2.64 7.69 6.51
N ALA A 152 -3.67 8.52 6.22
CA ALA A 152 -3.53 9.48 5.13
C ALA A 152 -2.51 10.56 5.52
N PRO A 153 -1.49 10.86 4.69
CA PRO A 153 -0.56 11.94 4.94
C PRO A 153 -1.27 13.30 5.05
N PRO A 154 -0.73 14.27 5.79
CA PRO A 154 -1.24 15.63 5.77
C PRO A 154 -1.32 16.18 4.34
N GLY A 155 -2.42 16.85 4.00
CA GLY A 155 -2.66 17.35 2.64
C GLY A 155 -3.15 16.31 1.63
N CYS A 156 -3.33 15.06 2.05
CA CYS A 156 -3.90 14.01 1.24
C CYS A 156 -5.42 13.94 1.44
N ARG A 157 -6.17 14.08 0.35
CA ARG A 157 -7.60 13.76 0.30
C ARG A 157 -7.77 12.31 -0.13
N GLU A 158 -8.70 11.61 0.47
CA GLU A 158 -8.96 10.22 0.12
C GLU A 158 -10.38 10.07 -0.43
N ASN A 159 -10.46 9.52 -1.64
CA ASN A 159 -11.69 9.06 -2.26
C ASN A 159 -11.71 7.53 -2.25
N ARG A 160 -12.77 6.97 -1.67
CA ARG A 160 -12.81 5.53 -1.41
C ARG A 160 -14.10 4.92 -1.93
N LEU A 161 -13.95 4.09 -2.94
CA LEU A 161 -15.03 3.38 -3.60
C LEU A 161 -14.73 1.88 -3.57
N VAL A 162 -15.13 1.22 -2.49
CA VAL A 162 -14.83 -0.21 -2.26
C VAL A 162 -15.38 -1.05 -3.41
N GLY A 163 -14.49 -1.86 -4.00
CA GLY A 163 -14.84 -2.74 -5.13
C GLY A 163 -14.98 -2.05 -6.48
N ALA A 164 -14.70 -0.75 -6.58
CA ALA A 164 -14.79 -0.04 -7.85
C ALA A 164 -13.70 -0.49 -8.84
N ALA A 165 -14.06 -0.50 -10.13
CA ALA A 165 -13.12 -0.71 -11.22
C ALA A 165 -12.13 0.48 -11.36
N PRO A 166 -10.92 0.27 -11.94
CA PRO A 166 -9.92 1.34 -12.11
C PRO A 166 -10.45 2.59 -12.77
N VAL A 167 -11.24 2.46 -13.83
CA VAL A 167 -11.82 3.59 -14.58
C VAL A 167 -12.77 4.46 -13.75
N VAL A 168 -13.38 3.91 -12.70
CA VAL A 168 -14.27 4.65 -11.79
C VAL A 168 -13.48 5.36 -10.69
N LEU A 169 -12.28 4.87 -10.39
CA LEU A 169 -11.39 5.44 -9.38
C LEU A 169 -10.54 6.58 -9.95
N TRP A 170 -10.28 6.51 -11.22
CA TRP A 170 -9.49 7.54 -11.95
C TRP A 170 -10.34 8.73 -12.36
#